data_84c69f6e13d243f1a57c73ff99e566e8
#
_entry.id   84c69f6e13d243f1a57c73ff99e566e8
#
_cell.length_a   1.000
_cell.length_b   1.000
_cell.length_c   1.000
_cell.angle_alpha   90.00
_cell.angle_beta   90.00
_cell.angle_gamma   90.00
#
_symmetry.space_group_name_H-M   'P 1'
#
loop_
_entity.id
_entity.type
_entity.pdbx_description
1 polymer ?
#
loop_
_entity_poly.entity_id
_entity_poly.type
_entity_poly.pdbx_seq_one_letter_code
_entity_poly.pdbx_strand_id
1 'polypeptide(L)'
;VTFKSTVGTNVASDALANLASGGVTGGALIIVGEDYGEGSSIMQERSHAFAMKSQIWLLDPRPNLPSITDAVRHGFELSEASNTPVMLQVRIRCCHVHGAFTARDNVPPPLTVREALSKPQRRTDRIVLPPASFLHEKEKVEKRWPAALDYIRQNGLNERFGPEDGRVGIVLQGGMYNGVIRALQRLGLADIHGDSAVPLYVLNVTYPIVEDEVLDFCAGKDAVLVVE
;
A
#
# COMPACT_ATOMS: atom_id res chain seq x y z
N VAL A 1 -1.16 -13.97 -2.13
CA VAL A 1 -2.28 -14.60 -1.40
C VAL A 1 -3.41 -13.58 -1.23
N THR A 2 -4.65 -14.01 -1.18
CA THR A 2 -5.83 -13.14 -1.07
C THR A 2 -6.75 -13.65 0.04
N PHE A 3 -7.22 -12.77 0.92
CA PHE A 3 -8.21 -13.09 1.95
C PHE A 3 -8.93 -11.83 2.45
N LYS A 4 -9.97 -12.04 3.24
CA LYS A 4 -10.70 -10.96 3.92
C LYS A 4 -9.96 -10.50 5.18
N SER A 5 -9.95 -9.19 5.45
CA SER A 5 -9.18 -8.58 6.52
C SER A 5 -9.46 -9.18 7.90
N THR A 6 -10.68 -9.15 8.35
CA THR A 6 -11.06 -9.57 9.70
C THR A 6 -10.70 -11.01 10.01
N VAL A 7 -11.16 -11.94 9.19
CA VAL A 7 -10.96 -13.38 9.42
C VAL A 7 -9.58 -13.80 8.97
N GLY A 8 -9.20 -13.44 7.74
CA GLY A 8 -7.95 -13.90 7.12
C GLY A 8 -6.72 -13.34 7.82
N THR A 9 -6.70 -12.04 8.12
CA THR A 9 -5.56 -11.40 8.78
C THR A 9 -5.34 -11.96 10.18
N ASN A 10 -6.41 -12.18 10.96
CA ASN A 10 -6.30 -12.77 12.30
C ASN A 10 -5.80 -14.21 12.26
N VAL A 11 -6.33 -15.04 11.36
CA VAL A 11 -5.89 -16.44 11.22
C VAL A 11 -4.45 -16.53 10.72
N ALA A 12 -4.05 -15.66 9.79
CA ALA A 12 -2.71 -15.65 9.22
C ALA A 12 -1.69 -14.82 10.01
N SER A 13 -2.08 -14.21 11.14
CA SER A 13 -1.29 -13.16 11.81
C SER A 13 0.11 -13.62 12.20
N ASP A 14 0.26 -14.80 12.75
CA ASP A 14 1.56 -15.35 13.13
C ASP A 14 2.44 -15.61 11.89
N ALA A 15 1.89 -16.25 10.88
CA ALA A 15 2.61 -16.52 9.63
C ALA A 15 3.05 -15.22 8.91
N LEU A 16 2.19 -14.20 8.89
CA LEU A 16 2.51 -12.91 8.30
C LEU A 16 3.58 -12.14 9.10
N ALA A 17 3.53 -12.19 10.42
CA ALA A 17 4.54 -11.59 11.28
C ALA A 17 5.91 -12.26 11.09
N ASN A 18 5.94 -13.59 11.01
CA ASN A 18 7.15 -14.35 10.71
C ASN A 18 7.70 -14.03 9.31
N LEU A 19 6.83 -13.94 8.30
CA LEU A 19 7.22 -13.57 6.95
C LEU A 19 7.83 -12.15 6.90
N ALA A 20 7.24 -11.20 7.61
CA ALA A 20 7.75 -9.83 7.71
C ALA A 20 9.08 -9.75 8.45
N SER A 21 9.25 -10.52 9.53
CA SER A 21 10.49 -10.57 10.30
C SER A 21 11.64 -11.15 9.46
N GLY A 22 11.48 -12.34 8.91
CA GLY A 22 12.50 -12.99 8.08
C GLY A 22 12.74 -12.27 6.75
N GLY A 23 11.74 -11.56 6.24
CA GLY A 23 11.75 -10.95 4.93
C GLY A 23 11.57 -11.94 3.78
N VAL A 24 11.49 -11.42 2.58
CA VAL A 24 11.25 -12.18 1.36
C VAL A 24 12.34 -11.97 0.34
N THR A 25 12.58 -12.94 -0.54
CA THR A 25 13.56 -12.82 -1.63
C THR A 25 12.88 -12.51 -2.96
N GLY A 26 11.78 -13.19 -3.26
CA GLY A 26 10.89 -12.82 -4.36
C GLY A 26 9.72 -12.01 -3.86
N GLY A 27 9.02 -11.33 -4.74
CA GLY A 27 7.90 -10.47 -4.38
C GLY A 27 6.77 -11.24 -3.68
N ALA A 28 6.33 -10.74 -2.53
CA ALA A 28 5.21 -11.29 -1.76
C ALA A 28 4.12 -10.23 -1.59
N LEU A 29 3.00 -10.46 -2.28
CA LEU A 29 1.83 -9.58 -2.23
C LEU A 29 0.67 -10.28 -1.51
N ILE A 30 0.10 -9.58 -0.53
CA ILE A 30 -1.06 -10.00 0.25
C ILE A 30 -2.21 -9.07 -0.10
N ILE A 31 -3.20 -9.57 -0.82
CA ILE A 31 -4.40 -8.78 -1.17
C ILE A 31 -5.44 -8.99 -0.08
N VAL A 32 -5.85 -7.90 0.56
CA VAL A 32 -6.78 -7.92 1.68
C VAL A 32 -8.04 -7.16 1.30
N GLY A 33 -9.17 -7.86 1.26
CA GLY A 33 -10.48 -7.24 1.11
C GLY A 33 -10.96 -6.64 2.43
N GLU A 34 -11.23 -5.35 2.47
CA GLU A 34 -11.75 -4.66 3.65
C GLU A 34 -13.17 -4.15 3.46
N ASP A 35 -13.98 -4.29 4.49
CA ASP A 35 -15.39 -3.95 4.46
C ASP A 35 -15.88 -3.20 5.72
N TYR A 36 -14.99 -2.55 6.45
CA TYR A 36 -15.40 -1.73 7.57
C TYR A 36 -16.24 -0.51 7.13
N GLY A 37 -17.19 -0.15 7.95
CA GLY A 37 -18.07 1.00 7.74
C GLY A 37 -19.23 0.76 6.77
N GLU A 38 -19.07 -0.06 5.76
CA GLU A 38 -20.07 -0.27 4.70
C GLU A 38 -20.43 -1.73 4.44
N GLY A 39 -19.58 -2.64 4.91
CA GLY A 39 -19.78 -4.06 4.70
C GLY A 39 -20.72 -4.68 5.73
N SER A 40 -21.07 -5.92 5.48
CA SER A 40 -21.86 -6.76 6.38
C SER A 40 -21.01 -7.64 7.28
N SER A 41 -19.78 -7.25 7.53
CA SER A 41 -18.89 -7.96 8.44
C SER A 41 -19.39 -7.93 9.88
N ILE A 42 -19.30 -9.08 10.54
CA ILE A 42 -19.63 -9.22 11.95
C ILE A 42 -18.68 -8.38 12.81
N MET A 43 -17.40 -8.33 12.43
CA MET A 43 -16.37 -7.54 13.10
C MET A 43 -15.78 -6.50 12.14
N GLN A 44 -15.61 -5.29 12.65
CA GLN A 44 -15.07 -4.15 11.90
C GLN A 44 -13.60 -3.95 12.27
N GLU A 45 -12.71 -4.68 11.60
CA GLU A 45 -11.27 -4.57 11.79
C GLU A 45 -10.61 -3.87 10.61
N ARG A 46 -9.45 -3.29 10.87
CA ARG A 46 -8.66 -2.54 9.91
C ARG A 46 -7.27 -3.14 9.74
N SER A 47 -6.85 -3.33 8.49
CA SER A 47 -5.54 -3.89 8.17
C SER A 47 -4.38 -2.94 8.52
N HIS A 48 -4.63 -1.63 8.63
CA HIS A 48 -3.61 -0.65 9.03
C HIS A 48 -2.88 -1.05 10.31
N ALA A 49 -3.63 -1.28 11.38
CA ALA A 49 -3.03 -1.64 12.68
C ALA A 49 -2.18 -2.91 12.57
N PHE A 50 -2.63 -3.87 11.77
CA PHE A 50 -1.89 -5.09 11.53
C PHE A 50 -0.62 -4.85 10.71
N ALA A 51 -0.70 -4.08 9.63
CA ALA A 51 0.44 -3.74 8.80
C ALA A 51 1.53 -3.00 9.60
N MET A 52 1.13 -2.00 10.39
CA MET A 52 2.04 -1.25 11.28
C MET A 52 2.68 -2.15 12.35
N LYS A 53 1.87 -2.97 13.05
CA LYS A 53 2.35 -3.90 14.06
C LYS A 53 3.40 -4.87 13.51
N SER A 54 3.15 -5.41 12.32
CA SER A 54 3.99 -6.43 11.71
C SER A 54 5.06 -5.84 10.78
N GLN A 55 5.01 -4.53 10.53
CA GLN A 55 5.91 -3.82 9.61
C GLN A 55 5.87 -4.41 8.19
N ILE A 56 4.67 -4.61 7.68
CA ILE A 56 4.36 -4.97 6.30
C ILE A 56 3.95 -3.69 5.57
N TRP A 57 4.49 -3.41 4.38
CA TRP A 57 4.12 -2.20 3.66
C TRP A 57 2.67 -2.27 3.21
N LEU A 58 1.95 -1.14 3.28
CA LEU A 58 0.51 -1.10 3.00
C LEU A 58 0.20 -0.15 1.85
N LEU A 59 -0.35 -0.70 0.79
CA LEU A 59 -0.91 0.02 -0.34
C LEU A 59 -2.43 0.13 -0.18
N ASP A 60 -2.96 1.33 -0.40
CA ASP A 60 -4.40 1.64 -0.43
C ASP A 60 -4.69 2.53 -1.65
N PRO A 61 -4.70 1.95 -2.86
CA PRO A 61 -4.79 2.72 -4.10
C PRO A 61 -6.15 3.39 -4.29
N ARG A 62 -6.16 4.44 -5.11
CA ARG A 62 -7.41 5.08 -5.53
C ARG A 62 -8.35 4.04 -6.19
N PRO A 63 -9.69 4.14 -5.92
CA PRO A 63 -10.65 3.14 -6.37
C PRO A 63 -11.01 3.30 -7.85
N ASN A 64 -10.07 2.97 -8.73
CA ASN A 64 -10.23 2.81 -10.17
C ASN A 64 -9.34 1.67 -10.69
N LEU A 65 -9.72 1.03 -11.78
CA LEU A 65 -9.00 -0.15 -12.28
C LEU A 65 -7.54 0.12 -12.66
N PRO A 66 -7.18 1.22 -13.34
CA PRO A 66 -5.77 1.52 -13.60
C PRO A 66 -4.92 1.58 -12.33
N SER A 67 -5.35 2.35 -11.32
CA SER A 67 -4.60 2.49 -10.05
C SER A 67 -4.50 1.16 -9.30
N ILE A 68 -5.56 0.35 -9.27
CA ILE A 68 -5.54 -0.95 -8.59
C ILE A 68 -4.61 -1.93 -9.31
N THR A 69 -4.64 -1.99 -10.64
CA THR A 69 -3.78 -2.90 -11.41
C THR A 69 -2.31 -2.49 -11.35
N ASP A 70 -2.01 -1.19 -11.39
CA ASP A 70 -0.66 -0.68 -11.18
C ASP A 70 -0.17 -0.93 -9.74
N ALA A 71 -1.03 -0.81 -8.74
CA ALA A 71 -0.70 -1.13 -7.36
C ALA A 71 -0.34 -2.61 -7.16
N VAL A 72 -0.93 -3.54 -7.92
CA VAL A 72 -0.51 -4.96 -7.91
C VAL A 72 0.93 -5.11 -8.40
N ARG A 73 1.27 -4.46 -9.51
CA ARG A 73 2.64 -4.48 -10.05
C ARG A 73 3.62 -3.86 -9.08
N HIS A 74 3.35 -2.62 -8.64
CA HIS A 74 4.19 -1.93 -7.68
C HIS A 74 4.30 -2.66 -6.34
N GLY A 75 3.26 -3.39 -5.92
CA GLY A 75 3.30 -4.22 -4.73
C GLY A 75 4.35 -5.33 -4.81
N PHE A 76 4.47 -6.00 -5.94
CA PHE A 76 5.53 -7.00 -6.15
C PHE A 76 6.91 -6.35 -6.25
N GLU A 77 7.05 -5.29 -7.04
CA GLU A 77 8.32 -4.58 -7.24
C GLU A 77 8.83 -3.94 -5.93
N LEU A 78 7.94 -3.30 -5.14
CA LEU A 78 8.27 -2.76 -3.81
C LEU A 78 8.71 -3.86 -2.84
N SER A 79 8.01 -5.00 -2.88
CA SER A 79 8.36 -6.15 -2.05
C SER A 79 9.76 -6.67 -2.37
N GLU A 80 10.11 -6.79 -3.63
CA GLU A 80 11.45 -7.23 -4.06
C GLU A 80 12.52 -6.18 -3.74
N ALA A 81 12.26 -4.90 -4.02
CA ALA A 81 13.19 -3.81 -3.75
C ALA A 81 13.55 -3.69 -2.26
N SER A 82 12.59 -3.96 -1.39
CA SER A 82 12.76 -3.82 0.07
C SER A 82 12.87 -5.14 0.83
N ASN A 83 12.84 -6.28 0.16
CA ASN A 83 12.83 -7.62 0.77
C ASN A 83 11.77 -7.79 1.88
N THR A 84 10.64 -7.12 1.75
CA THR A 84 9.57 -7.09 2.74
C THR A 84 8.23 -7.40 2.06
N PRO A 85 7.34 -8.21 2.66
CA PRO A 85 6.02 -8.42 2.08
C PRO A 85 5.23 -7.11 2.00
N VAL A 86 4.35 -7.01 1.01
CA VAL A 86 3.46 -5.87 0.80
C VAL A 86 2.02 -6.32 0.93
N MET A 87 1.23 -5.54 1.63
CA MET A 87 -0.21 -5.70 1.73
C MET A 87 -0.90 -4.70 0.81
N LEU A 88 -1.79 -5.16 -0.04
CA LEU A 88 -2.66 -4.35 -0.88
C LEU A 88 -4.07 -4.41 -0.31
N GLN A 89 -4.51 -3.29 0.20
CA GLN A 89 -5.86 -3.14 0.73
C GLN A 89 -6.83 -2.84 -0.41
N VAL A 90 -7.87 -3.65 -0.53
CA VAL A 90 -8.97 -3.44 -1.47
C VAL A 90 -10.23 -3.20 -0.65
N ARG A 91 -10.65 -1.94 -0.56
CA ARG A 91 -11.86 -1.58 0.17
C ARG A 91 -13.10 -2.07 -0.57
N ILE A 92 -14.22 -2.25 0.14
CA ILE A 92 -15.47 -2.74 -0.45
C ILE A 92 -15.89 -1.94 -1.70
N ARG A 93 -15.72 -0.63 -1.69
CA ARG A 93 -16.02 0.21 -2.86
C ARG A 93 -15.12 -0.10 -4.04
N CYS A 94 -13.87 -0.45 -3.81
CA CYS A 94 -12.96 -0.89 -4.87
C CYS A 94 -13.36 -2.23 -5.48
N CYS A 95 -14.00 -3.11 -4.69
CA CYS A 95 -14.48 -4.40 -5.19
C CYS A 95 -15.69 -4.26 -6.14
N HIS A 96 -16.37 -3.12 -6.11
CA HIS A 96 -17.53 -2.83 -6.96
C HIS A 96 -17.20 -1.90 -8.15
N VAL A 97 -15.92 -1.57 -8.35
CA VAL A 97 -15.49 -0.73 -9.46
C VAL A 97 -15.58 -1.49 -10.77
N HIS A 98 -16.17 -0.86 -11.76
CA HIS A 98 -16.24 -1.32 -13.14
C HIS A 98 -15.52 -0.32 -14.04
N GLY A 99 -14.88 -0.81 -15.10
CA GLY A 99 -14.17 0.04 -16.05
C GLY A 99 -13.27 -0.75 -16.97
N ALA A 100 -12.35 -0.05 -17.61
CA ALA A 100 -11.32 -0.60 -18.47
C ALA A 100 -9.94 -0.13 -18.01
N PHE A 101 -8.93 -0.90 -18.31
CA PHE A 101 -7.53 -0.53 -18.17
C PHE A 101 -6.74 -1.07 -19.36
N THR A 102 -5.61 -0.46 -19.64
CA THR A 102 -4.70 -0.95 -20.69
C THR A 102 -3.81 -2.03 -20.10
N ALA A 103 -3.99 -3.25 -20.56
CA ALA A 103 -3.13 -4.36 -20.16
C ALA A 103 -1.72 -4.16 -20.73
N ARG A 104 -0.72 -4.60 -19.98
CA ARG A 104 0.67 -4.67 -20.44
C ARG A 104 0.98 -6.09 -20.91
N ASP A 105 1.97 -6.21 -21.78
CA ASP A 105 2.46 -7.51 -22.19
C ASP A 105 3.06 -8.28 -21.01
N ASN A 106 2.84 -9.58 -20.99
CA ASN A 106 3.42 -10.44 -19.97
C ASN A 106 4.93 -10.53 -20.15
N VAL A 107 5.66 -10.29 -19.09
CA VAL A 107 7.11 -10.52 -19.03
C VAL A 107 7.33 -11.89 -18.38
N PRO A 108 7.94 -12.85 -19.10
CA PRO A 108 8.24 -14.15 -18.52
C PRO A 108 9.17 -14.00 -17.30
N PRO A 109 8.95 -14.75 -16.22
CA PRO A 109 9.87 -14.73 -15.08
C PRO A 109 11.25 -15.27 -15.50
N PRO A 110 12.35 -14.78 -14.91
CA PRO A 110 13.71 -15.22 -15.21
C PRO A 110 13.98 -16.68 -14.78
N LEU A 111 13.12 -17.22 -13.92
CA LEU A 111 13.21 -18.57 -13.39
C LEU A 111 11.89 -19.31 -13.61
N THR A 112 11.94 -20.47 -14.23
CA THR A 112 10.75 -21.32 -14.40
C THR A 112 10.46 -22.12 -13.13
N VAL A 113 9.18 -22.49 -12.92
CA VAL A 113 8.78 -23.38 -11.81
C VAL A 113 9.57 -24.70 -11.83
N ARG A 114 9.82 -25.26 -13.02
CA ARG A 114 10.61 -26.48 -13.18
C ARG A 114 12.04 -26.32 -12.66
N GLU A 115 12.68 -25.22 -12.99
CA GLU A 115 14.05 -24.91 -12.52
C GLU A 115 14.08 -24.68 -11.00
N ALA A 116 13.11 -23.94 -10.46
CA ALA A 116 12.98 -23.74 -9.02
C ALA A 116 12.78 -25.06 -8.25
N LEU A 117 11.99 -25.99 -8.79
CA LEU A 117 11.78 -27.29 -8.18
C LEU A 117 12.98 -28.23 -8.32
N SER A 118 13.73 -28.14 -9.44
CA SER A 118 14.92 -28.97 -9.67
C SER A 118 16.12 -28.56 -8.84
N LYS A 119 16.22 -27.27 -8.47
CA LYS A 119 17.30 -26.69 -7.68
C LYS A 119 16.74 -25.80 -6.56
N PRO A 120 16.05 -26.37 -5.58
CA PRO A 120 15.43 -25.57 -4.52
C PRO A 120 16.51 -24.86 -3.70
N GLN A 121 16.41 -23.53 -3.65
CA GLN A 121 17.29 -22.73 -2.80
C GLN A 121 16.70 -22.68 -1.38
N ARG A 122 17.45 -23.20 -0.41
CA ARG A 122 17.07 -23.13 1.01
C ARG A 122 17.87 -22.02 1.68
N ARG A 123 17.21 -20.94 2.02
CA ARG A 123 17.80 -19.79 2.72
C ARG A 123 17.73 -20.01 4.24
N THR A 124 18.72 -20.70 4.79
CA THR A 124 18.81 -20.93 6.24
C THR A 124 19.17 -19.66 7.02
N ASP A 125 19.71 -18.66 6.35
CA ASP A 125 19.99 -17.33 6.90
C ASP A 125 18.72 -16.51 7.18
N ARG A 126 17.56 -16.91 6.62
CA ARG A 126 16.26 -16.27 6.84
C ARG A 126 15.38 -16.96 7.90
N ILE A 127 15.96 -17.86 8.68
CA ILE A 127 15.24 -18.51 9.78
C ILE A 127 14.98 -17.48 10.89
N VAL A 128 13.71 -17.42 11.35
CA VAL A 128 13.27 -16.49 12.41
C VAL A 128 13.57 -17.10 13.80
N LEU A 129 14.84 -17.29 14.08
CA LEU A 129 15.35 -17.81 15.36
C LEU A 129 16.55 -16.97 15.82
N PRO A 130 16.77 -16.82 17.13
CA PRO A 130 17.98 -16.19 17.64
C PRO A 130 19.26 -16.93 17.21
N PRO A 131 20.35 -16.21 16.85
CA PRO A 131 20.49 -14.76 16.83
C PRO A 131 20.01 -14.10 15.53
N ALA A 132 19.60 -14.88 14.51
CA ALA A 132 19.25 -14.36 13.19
C ALA A 132 18.06 -13.38 13.24
N SER A 133 17.08 -13.62 14.10
CA SER A 133 15.92 -12.71 14.28
C SER A 133 16.34 -11.28 14.67
N PHE A 134 17.34 -11.12 15.51
CA PHE A 134 17.89 -9.81 15.87
C PHE A 134 18.55 -9.12 14.65
N LEU A 135 19.31 -9.88 13.85
CA LEU A 135 19.96 -9.36 12.65
C LEU A 135 18.93 -8.96 11.58
N HIS A 136 17.81 -9.70 11.47
CA HIS A 136 16.71 -9.36 10.56
C HIS A 136 15.99 -8.07 10.97
N GLU A 137 15.80 -7.85 12.29
CA GLU A 137 15.23 -6.60 12.77
C GLU A 137 16.14 -5.39 12.49
N LYS A 138 17.43 -5.56 12.72
CA LYS A 138 18.42 -4.54 12.36
C LYS A 138 18.44 -4.26 10.86
N GLU A 139 18.45 -5.28 10.03
CA GLU A 139 18.37 -5.17 8.57
C GLU A 139 17.07 -4.44 8.13
N LYS A 140 15.95 -4.72 8.80
CA LYS A 140 14.67 -4.07 8.49
C LYS A 140 14.74 -2.55 8.67
N VAL A 141 15.29 -2.10 9.77
CA VAL A 141 15.43 -0.67 10.08
C VAL A 141 16.49 0.00 9.18
N GLU A 142 17.66 -0.63 9.02
CA GLU A 142 18.81 -0.01 8.37
C GLU A 142 18.80 -0.10 6.85
N LYS A 143 18.09 -1.08 6.27
CA LYS A 143 18.11 -1.35 4.82
C LYS A 143 16.73 -1.42 4.19
N ARG A 144 15.83 -2.28 4.72
CA ARG A 144 14.54 -2.56 4.08
C ARG A 144 13.61 -1.35 4.11
N TRP A 145 13.57 -0.64 5.24
CA TRP A 145 12.77 0.57 5.39
C TRP A 145 13.24 1.69 4.46
N PRO A 146 14.52 2.10 4.45
CA PRO A 146 15.01 3.08 3.49
C PRO A 146 14.77 2.68 2.04
N ALA A 147 15.01 1.42 1.67
CA ALA A 147 14.76 0.94 0.31
C ALA A 147 13.28 1.04 -0.09
N ALA A 148 12.35 0.82 0.84
CA ALA A 148 10.94 1.02 0.59
C ALA A 148 10.59 2.49 0.35
N LEU A 149 11.09 3.39 1.18
CA LEU A 149 10.89 4.84 1.00
C LEU A 149 11.45 5.32 -0.34
N ASP A 150 12.65 4.87 -0.71
CA ASP A 150 13.28 5.23 -1.97
C ASP A 150 12.47 4.73 -3.16
N TYR A 151 11.98 3.49 -3.11
CA TYR A 151 11.11 2.94 -4.16
C TYR A 151 9.81 3.75 -4.32
N ILE A 152 9.15 4.09 -3.21
CA ILE A 152 7.90 4.87 -3.22
C ILE A 152 8.12 6.23 -3.88
N ARG A 153 9.19 6.94 -3.50
CA ARG A 153 9.54 8.26 -4.08
C ARG A 153 9.88 8.16 -5.57
N GLN A 154 10.77 7.25 -5.93
CA GLN A 154 11.27 7.11 -7.31
C GLN A 154 10.17 6.76 -8.29
N ASN A 155 9.14 6.06 -7.85
CA ASN A 155 8.01 5.66 -8.69
C ASN A 155 6.78 6.56 -8.52
N GLY A 156 6.84 7.59 -7.67
CA GLY A 156 5.74 8.52 -7.47
C GLY A 156 4.44 7.84 -7.07
N LEU A 157 4.51 6.91 -6.11
CA LEU A 157 3.33 6.10 -5.77
C LEU A 157 2.22 6.91 -5.10
N ASN A 158 2.59 7.95 -4.36
CA ASN A 158 1.63 8.92 -3.84
C ASN A 158 1.39 10.02 -4.87
N GLU A 159 0.20 10.59 -4.86
CA GLU A 159 -0.23 11.51 -5.91
C GLU A 159 -0.66 12.86 -5.34
N ARG A 160 -0.50 13.92 -6.13
CA ARG A 160 -0.99 15.27 -5.80
C ARG A 160 -2.00 15.72 -6.85
N PHE A 161 -3.06 16.38 -6.39
CA PHE A 161 -4.11 16.94 -7.23
C PHE A 161 -4.47 18.34 -6.76
N GLY A 162 -5.08 19.11 -7.67
CA GLY A 162 -5.47 20.48 -7.43
C GLY A 162 -4.29 21.47 -7.49
N PRO A 163 -4.50 22.73 -7.08
CA PRO A 163 -3.48 23.77 -7.11
C PRO A 163 -2.38 23.51 -6.06
N GLU A 164 -1.15 23.92 -6.34
CA GLU A 164 -0.05 23.75 -5.40
C GLU A 164 -0.06 24.79 -4.27
N ASP A 165 -0.54 26.00 -4.54
CA ASP A 165 -0.43 27.21 -3.70
C ASP A 165 -1.62 27.44 -2.76
N GLY A 166 -2.50 26.46 -2.58
CA GLY A 166 -3.65 26.60 -1.68
C GLY A 166 -3.24 26.65 -0.19
N ARG A 167 -3.85 27.57 0.55
CA ARG A 167 -3.60 27.76 2.00
C ARG A 167 -4.18 26.66 2.88
N VAL A 168 -5.14 25.91 2.38
CA VAL A 168 -5.73 24.73 3.03
C VAL A 168 -5.50 23.53 2.15
N GLY A 169 -5.02 22.43 2.72
CA GLY A 169 -4.80 21.19 2.00
C GLY A 169 -5.53 20.00 2.62
N ILE A 170 -5.67 18.95 1.86
CA ILE A 170 -6.26 17.68 2.33
C ILE A 170 -5.27 16.56 2.07
N VAL A 171 -4.89 15.84 3.13
CA VAL A 171 -4.18 14.55 3.05
C VAL A 171 -5.19 13.45 3.22
N LEU A 172 -5.20 12.49 2.31
CA LEU A 172 -6.17 11.40 2.35
C LEU A 172 -5.57 10.07 1.90
N GLN A 173 -6.13 8.99 2.39
CA GLN A 173 -5.81 7.64 1.90
C GLN A 173 -6.40 7.44 0.51
N GLY A 174 -5.68 6.73 -0.36
CA GLY A 174 -6.10 6.51 -1.75
C GLY A 174 -7.50 5.95 -1.89
N GLY A 175 -7.85 4.94 -1.09
CA GLY A 175 -9.19 4.34 -1.09
C GLY A 175 -10.33 5.28 -0.71
N MET A 176 -10.03 6.44 -0.12
CA MET A 176 -11.01 7.48 0.23
C MET A 176 -11.24 8.51 -0.89
N TYR A 177 -10.41 8.50 -1.93
CA TYR A 177 -10.37 9.54 -2.96
C TYR A 177 -11.74 9.88 -3.55
N ASN A 178 -12.48 8.89 -4.03
CA ASN A 178 -13.80 9.15 -4.66
C ASN A 178 -14.81 9.77 -3.69
N GLY A 179 -14.74 9.40 -2.40
CA GLY A 179 -15.60 9.97 -1.36
C GLY A 179 -15.29 11.44 -1.10
N VAL A 180 -14.00 11.77 -1.01
CA VAL A 180 -13.51 13.15 -0.79
C VAL A 180 -13.87 14.03 -2.00
N ILE A 181 -13.57 13.58 -3.23
CA ILE A 181 -13.96 14.32 -4.44
C ILE A 181 -15.46 14.57 -4.49
N ARG A 182 -16.28 13.56 -4.16
CA ARG A 182 -17.73 13.73 -4.12
C ARG A 182 -18.19 14.75 -3.08
N ALA A 183 -17.52 14.79 -1.94
CA ALA A 183 -17.79 15.82 -0.91
C ALA A 183 -17.42 17.22 -1.41
N LEU A 184 -16.24 17.36 -2.03
CA LEU A 184 -15.77 18.62 -2.60
C LEU A 184 -16.70 19.12 -3.72
N GLN A 185 -17.18 18.23 -4.59
CA GLN A 185 -18.18 18.57 -5.60
C GLN A 185 -19.47 19.16 -4.99
N ARG A 186 -19.96 18.54 -3.91
CA ARG A 186 -21.17 19.04 -3.19
C ARG A 186 -20.96 20.40 -2.54
N LEU A 187 -19.71 20.71 -2.19
CA LEU A 187 -19.32 22.01 -1.62
C LEU A 187 -18.97 23.05 -2.69
N GLY A 188 -18.99 22.69 -3.97
CA GLY A 188 -18.55 23.57 -5.06
C GLY A 188 -17.03 23.78 -5.11
N LEU A 189 -16.25 22.89 -4.47
CA LEU A 189 -14.79 22.91 -4.41
C LEU A 189 -14.12 21.90 -5.36
N ALA A 190 -14.89 21.17 -6.13
CA ALA A 190 -14.39 20.36 -7.25
C ALA A 190 -15.42 20.42 -8.39
N ASP A 191 -14.95 20.30 -9.62
CA ASP A 191 -15.80 20.28 -10.79
C ASP A 191 -16.40 18.89 -11.07
N ILE A 192 -17.18 18.77 -12.15
CA ILE A 192 -17.83 17.51 -12.54
C ILE A 192 -16.84 16.42 -12.99
N HIS A 193 -15.61 16.79 -13.36
CA HIS A 193 -14.55 15.88 -13.76
C HIS A 193 -13.69 15.43 -12.59
N GLY A 194 -13.84 16.07 -11.42
CA GLY A 194 -13.10 15.77 -10.21
C GLY A 194 -11.86 16.63 -10.03
N ASP A 195 -11.72 17.69 -10.82
CA ASP A 195 -10.65 18.67 -10.65
C ASP A 195 -10.91 19.49 -9.40
N SER A 196 -10.04 19.38 -8.41
CA SER A 196 -10.19 20.01 -7.09
C SER A 196 -9.64 21.42 -7.09
N ALA A 197 -10.38 22.37 -6.50
CA ALA A 197 -9.89 23.71 -6.18
C ALA A 197 -9.05 23.74 -4.88
N VAL A 198 -8.96 22.63 -4.15
CA VAL A 198 -8.19 22.48 -2.92
C VAL A 198 -7.04 21.51 -3.19
N PRO A 199 -5.80 21.83 -2.75
CA PRO A 199 -4.68 20.89 -2.81
C PRO A 199 -5.01 19.56 -2.13
N LEU A 200 -4.76 18.46 -2.82
CA LEU A 200 -4.92 17.11 -2.29
C LEU A 200 -3.59 16.37 -2.36
N TYR A 201 -3.25 15.70 -1.26
CA TYR A 201 -2.17 14.71 -1.24
C TYR A 201 -2.76 13.34 -0.94
N VAL A 202 -2.65 12.44 -1.91
CA VAL A 202 -3.28 11.12 -1.89
C VAL A 202 -2.22 10.08 -1.57
N LEU A 203 -2.35 9.47 -0.41
CA LEU A 203 -1.52 8.39 0.07
C LEU A 203 -2.02 7.06 -0.53
N ASN A 204 -1.47 6.66 -1.68
CA ASN A 204 -1.65 5.31 -2.21
C ASN A 204 -0.77 4.28 -1.47
N VAL A 205 0.28 4.76 -0.79
CA VAL A 205 1.05 4.02 0.21
C VAL A 205 0.80 4.66 1.56
N THR A 206 0.09 3.96 2.42
CA THR A 206 -0.27 4.46 3.75
C THR A 206 0.70 4.01 4.84
N TYR A 207 1.58 3.03 4.52
CA TYR A 207 2.68 2.60 5.38
C TYR A 207 3.78 1.92 4.54
N PRO A 208 5.06 2.36 4.64
CA PRO A 208 5.51 3.48 5.44
C PRO A 208 5.09 4.84 4.87
N ILE A 209 4.96 5.84 5.71
CA ILE A 209 4.75 7.22 5.28
C ILE A 209 6.07 7.80 4.81
N VAL A 210 6.05 8.48 3.67
CA VAL A 210 7.18 9.24 3.13
C VAL A 210 7.15 10.64 3.76
N GLU A 211 7.95 10.83 4.79
CA GLU A 211 7.91 12.04 5.63
C GLU A 211 8.16 13.31 4.83
N ASP A 212 9.16 13.30 3.96
CA ASP A 212 9.56 14.47 3.14
C ASP A 212 8.40 14.93 2.23
N GLU A 213 7.66 13.99 1.63
CA GLU A 213 6.52 14.31 0.76
C GLU A 213 5.38 14.97 1.55
N VAL A 214 5.14 14.50 2.78
CA VAL A 214 4.14 15.07 3.68
C VAL A 214 4.55 16.46 4.13
N LEU A 215 5.80 16.63 4.55
CA LEU A 215 6.34 17.93 4.98
C LEU A 215 6.31 18.96 3.85
N ASP A 216 6.71 18.56 2.65
CA ASP A 216 6.67 19.41 1.48
C ASP A 216 5.23 19.80 1.11
N PHE A 217 4.28 18.85 1.15
CA PHE A 217 2.86 19.16 0.94
C PHE A 217 2.30 20.14 1.97
N CYS A 218 2.71 20.01 3.23
CA CYS A 218 2.24 20.87 4.33
C CYS A 218 2.89 22.27 4.31
N ALA A 219 4.02 22.42 3.61
CA ALA A 219 4.74 23.68 3.58
C ALA A 219 3.88 24.83 3.02
N GLY A 220 3.88 25.95 3.70
CA GLY A 220 3.14 27.15 3.31
C GLY A 220 1.61 27.07 3.46
N LYS A 221 1.07 26.00 4.03
CA LYS A 221 -0.35 25.88 4.32
C LYS A 221 -0.68 26.31 5.75
N ASP A 222 -1.81 26.99 5.91
CA ASP A 222 -2.32 27.41 7.23
C ASP A 222 -3.00 26.26 7.96
N ALA A 223 -3.60 25.33 7.21
CA ALA A 223 -4.30 24.17 7.75
C ALA A 223 -4.24 22.99 6.80
N VAL A 224 -4.17 21.79 7.36
CA VAL A 224 -4.26 20.52 6.61
C VAL A 224 -5.29 19.62 7.29
N LEU A 225 -6.29 19.21 6.52
CA LEU A 225 -7.26 18.20 6.94
C LEU A 225 -6.72 16.82 6.58
N VAL A 226 -6.66 15.92 7.54
CA VAL A 226 -6.35 14.51 7.30
C VAL A 226 -7.64 13.71 7.28
N VAL A 227 -7.83 12.92 6.23
CA VAL A 227 -9.01 12.06 6.04
C VAL A 227 -8.55 10.60 5.98
N GLU A 228 -9.04 9.80 6.96
CA GLU A 228 -8.77 8.37 7.09
C GLU A 228 -10.06 7.54 7.35
#